data_2528ff3e4f82aa45e6b8a8585f8ee1ad
#
_entry.id   2528ff3e4f82aa45e6b8a8585f8ee1ad
#
_cell.length_a   1.000
_cell.length_b   1.000
_cell.length_c   1.000
_cell.angle_alpha   90.00
_cell.angle_beta   90.00
_cell.angle_gamma   90.00
#
_symmetry.space_group_name_H-M   'P 1'
#
loop_
_entity.id
_entity.type
_entity.pdbx_description
1 polymer ?
#
loop_
_entity_poly.entity_id
_entity_poly.type
_entity_poly.pdbx_seq_one_letter_code
_entity_poly.pdbx_strand_id
1 'polypeptide(L)'
;MRFRLPLLLGCFIGALVAATAASAYPWPLKPFNQQHPIRANFGDPRTRFLNTMLTDGLQGPGTFLFHNGIDIAAPEGTPVYPVISGKVRYIDESAISVKTKGRGVFQYFHLLVKVRNGQHVIAGKTVLGTVLRAYGHVHLSEIRGGRVWNPLARGGIAPYRDHTVPQVRAINVRPAGSLLPFDSATVCGTVSLVAAADDAAPMAVPGLFAGFPLSPALITWSLARVGGITYVNDVPAADFRTTIPASRYFWSVYARGSYQNAPRFSNRQYFMPGRFLYNLASFVDTRSYPNGLYEIAVRVADMRGNSSEAALQFKVENRSGSETGCSPQVPSSAP
;
A
#
# COMPACT_ATOMS: atom_id res chain seq x y z
N MET A 1 74.17 8.16 18.65
CA MET A 1 73.04 7.51 19.37
C MET A 1 71.83 7.47 18.43
N ARG A 2 71.48 6.29 17.88
CA ARG A 2 70.36 6.10 16.97
C ARG A 2 69.26 5.39 17.74
N PHE A 3 68.15 6.07 18.00
CA PHE A 3 66.97 5.49 18.58
C PHE A 3 66.13 4.80 17.51
N ARG A 4 65.93 3.50 17.67
CA ARG A 4 64.96 2.70 16.88
C ARG A 4 63.63 2.65 17.62
N LEU A 5 62.58 3.15 16.95
CA LEU A 5 61.21 3.06 17.41
C LEU A 5 60.62 1.73 16.95
N PRO A 6 59.98 0.88 17.77
CA PRO A 6 59.32 -0.31 17.31
C PRO A 6 57.93 0.01 16.74
N LEU A 7 57.68 -0.48 15.52
CA LEU A 7 56.40 -0.40 14.84
C LEU A 7 55.48 -1.48 15.45
N LEU A 8 54.46 -1.07 16.25
CA LEU A 8 53.39 -1.95 16.73
C LEU A 8 52.35 -2.11 15.63
N LEU A 9 52.36 -3.26 14.97
CA LEU A 9 51.35 -3.68 13.98
C LEU A 9 50.12 -4.20 14.76
N GLY A 10 49.11 -3.33 14.97
CA GLY A 10 47.82 -3.71 15.53
C GLY A 10 46.95 -4.43 14.51
N CYS A 11 46.78 -5.76 14.64
CA CYS A 11 45.80 -6.54 13.95
C CYS A 11 44.39 -6.17 14.40
N PHE A 12 43.67 -5.35 13.60
CA PHE A 12 42.24 -5.17 13.78
C PHE A 12 41.53 -6.40 13.18
N ILE A 13 41.13 -7.34 14.03
CA ILE A 13 40.19 -8.41 13.65
C ILE A 13 38.80 -7.78 13.63
N GLY A 14 38.38 -7.32 12.46
CA GLY A 14 37.00 -6.92 12.23
C GLY A 14 36.08 -8.14 12.33
N ALA A 15 35.36 -8.29 13.42
CA ALA A 15 34.30 -9.26 13.53
C ALA A 15 33.19 -8.89 12.51
N LEU A 16 33.16 -9.58 11.36
CA LEU A 16 32.03 -9.55 10.45
C LEU A 16 30.83 -10.17 11.18
N VAL A 17 29.96 -9.34 11.76
CA VAL A 17 28.66 -9.78 12.19
C VAL A 17 27.86 -10.11 10.93
N ALA A 18 27.89 -11.37 10.51
CA ALA A 18 26.99 -11.88 9.49
C ALA A 18 25.57 -11.75 10.02
N ALA A 19 24.88 -10.67 9.64
CA ALA A 19 23.43 -10.56 9.83
C ALA A 19 22.82 -11.77 9.10
N THR A 20 22.35 -12.76 9.86
CA THR A 20 21.62 -13.90 9.31
C THR A 20 20.41 -13.34 8.59
N ALA A 21 20.49 -13.30 7.26
CA ALA A 21 19.35 -12.95 6.41
C ALA A 21 18.19 -13.86 6.84
N ALA A 22 17.10 -13.29 7.31
CA ALA A 22 15.93 -14.07 7.66
C ALA A 22 15.55 -14.92 6.43
N SER A 23 15.66 -16.26 6.57
CA SER A 23 15.36 -17.19 5.50
C SER A 23 13.92 -16.97 5.05
N ALA A 24 13.68 -16.82 3.75
CA ALA A 24 12.36 -16.74 3.16
C ALA A 24 11.50 -17.96 3.58
N TYR A 25 10.20 -17.80 3.58
CA TYR A 25 9.25 -18.88 3.89
C TYR A 25 8.40 -19.24 2.66
N PRO A 26 7.92 -20.51 2.59
CA PRO A 26 7.15 -20.97 1.44
C PRO A 26 5.75 -20.36 1.41
N TRP A 27 5.04 -20.56 0.30
CA TRP A 27 3.64 -20.20 0.18
C TRP A 27 2.76 -21.06 1.11
N PRO A 28 1.63 -20.55 1.62
CA PRO A 28 0.72 -21.29 2.49
C PRO A 28 -0.17 -22.30 1.73
N LEU A 29 -0.07 -22.34 0.41
CA LEU A 29 -0.83 -23.18 -0.49
C LEU A 29 0.11 -24.10 -1.28
N LYS A 30 -0.37 -25.29 -1.68
CA LYS A 30 0.38 -26.14 -2.62
C LYS A 30 0.22 -25.66 -4.06
N PRO A 31 1.28 -25.77 -4.88
CA PRO A 31 2.65 -26.17 -4.54
C PRO A 31 3.39 -25.06 -3.77
N PHE A 32 4.06 -25.41 -2.67
CA PHE A 32 4.68 -24.44 -1.75
C PHE A 32 5.85 -23.64 -2.34
N ASN A 33 6.50 -24.20 -3.37
CA ASN A 33 7.66 -23.65 -4.06
C ASN A 33 7.29 -22.95 -5.37
N GLN A 34 6.01 -22.64 -5.57
CA GLN A 34 5.51 -21.89 -6.72
C GLN A 34 4.75 -20.66 -6.24
N GLN A 35 4.83 -19.59 -7.01
CA GLN A 35 4.06 -18.38 -6.77
C GLN A 35 2.58 -18.60 -7.02
N HIS A 36 1.75 -18.02 -6.17
CA HIS A 36 0.30 -18.01 -6.31
C HIS A 36 -0.22 -16.61 -6.64
N PRO A 37 -1.39 -16.50 -7.30
CA PRO A 37 -1.97 -15.20 -7.61
C PRO A 37 -2.29 -14.40 -6.35
N ILE A 38 -1.92 -13.11 -6.33
CA ILE A 38 -2.26 -12.16 -5.27
C ILE A 38 -3.35 -11.25 -5.82
N ARG A 39 -4.51 -11.19 -5.15
CA ARG A 39 -5.64 -10.35 -5.52
C ARG A 39 -5.69 -9.03 -4.76
N ALA A 40 -4.91 -8.88 -3.71
CA ALA A 40 -4.79 -7.66 -2.94
C ALA A 40 -3.43 -7.58 -2.25
N ASN A 41 -2.77 -6.44 -2.40
CA ASN A 41 -1.45 -6.18 -1.84
C ASN A 41 -1.51 -5.65 -0.41
N PHE A 42 -0.35 -5.74 0.25
CA PHE A 42 -0.09 -5.06 1.51
C PHE A 42 -0.20 -3.54 1.33
N GLY A 43 -0.98 -2.89 2.19
CA GLY A 43 -1.24 -1.46 2.10
C GLY A 43 -2.49 -1.09 1.29
N ASP A 44 -3.08 -1.97 0.47
CA ASP A 44 -4.32 -1.68 -0.26
C ASP A 44 -5.37 -1.00 0.63
N PRO A 45 -6.14 -0.03 0.13
CA PRO A 45 -7.19 0.58 0.93
C PRO A 45 -8.26 -0.46 1.29
N ARG A 46 -8.69 -0.47 2.55
CA ARG A 46 -9.85 -1.19 3.05
C ARG A 46 -10.85 -0.16 3.53
N THR A 47 -11.90 0.06 2.74
CA THR A 47 -12.88 1.10 2.98
C THR A 47 -14.26 0.49 3.19
N ARG A 48 -14.94 0.95 4.24
CA ARG A 48 -16.34 0.68 4.49
C ARG A 48 -17.03 1.99 4.85
N PHE A 49 -17.75 2.55 3.90
CA PHE A 49 -18.53 3.75 4.10
C PHE A 49 -19.86 3.41 4.80
N LEU A 50 -20.35 4.31 5.65
CA LEU A 50 -21.60 4.17 6.37
C LEU A 50 -22.66 5.11 5.78
N ASN A 51 -23.90 4.60 5.63
CA ASN A 51 -25.11 5.38 5.30
C ASN A 51 -24.97 6.30 4.07
N THR A 52 -24.25 5.85 3.03
CA THR A 52 -23.97 6.72 1.89
C THR A 52 -24.41 6.09 0.58
N MET A 53 -24.92 6.91 -0.31
CA MET A 53 -25.08 6.61 -1.73
C MET A 53 -23.70 6.54 -2.38
N LEU A 54 -23.59 5.94 -3.56
CA LEU A 54 -22.31 5.81 -4.26
C LEU A 54 -21.62 7.17 -4.50
N THR A 55 -22.39 8.22 -4.73
CA THR A 55 -21.92 9.59 -4.95
C THR A 55 -21.37 10.24 -3.69
N ASP A 56 -21.99 9.97 -2.53
CA ASP A 56 -21.64 10.60 -1.24
C ASP A 56 -20.68 9.72 -0.42
N GLY A 57 -20.66 8.42 -0.68
CA GLY A 57 -19.90 7.41 0.02
C GLY A 57 -18.41 7.61 0.05
N LEU A 58 -17.88 8.41 -0.86
CA LEU A 58 -16.45 8.67 -0.98
C LEU A 58 -15.94 9.72 0.02
N GLN A 59 -16.82 10.38 0.76
CA GLN A 59 -16.48 11.40 1.78
C GLN A 59 -17.06 11.13 3.17
N GLY A 60 -18.08 10.28 3.26
CA GLY A 60 -18.84 10.02 4.46
C GLY A 60 -18.03 9.35 5.58
N PRO A 61 -18.66 9.19 6.76
CA PRO A 61 -18.09 8.42 7.85
C PRO A 61 -17.98 6.94 7.48
N GLY A 62 -17.07 6.23 8.15
CA GLY A 62 -16.87 4.81 7.88
C GLY A 62 -15.70 4.22 8.62
N THR A 63 -15.33 3.00 8.24
CA THR A 63 -14.10 2.33 8.69
C THR A 63 -13.10 2.33 7.55
N PHE A 64 -11.90 2.82 7.84
CA PHE A 64 -10.82 3.00 6.86
C PHE A 64 -9.53 2.41 7.42
N LEU A 65 -9.03 1.38 6.76
CA LEU A 65 -7.88 0.61 7.20
C LEU A 65 -6.93 0.39 6.02
N PHE A 66 -5.65 0.23 6.32
CA PHE A 66 -4.70 -0.34 5.38
C PHE A 66 -4.79 -1.87 5.41
N HIS A 67 -4.67 -2.51 4.28
CA HIS A 67 -4.59 -3.97 4.20
C HIS A 67 -3.31 -4.45 4.89
N ASN A 68 -3.47 -5.19 5.97
CA ASN A 68 -2.38 -5.59 6.86
C ASN A 68 -1.75 -6.95 6.48
N GLY A 69 -1.91 -7.38 5.26
CA GLY A 69 -1.40 -8.64 4.73
C GLY A 69 -1.47 -8.68 3.22
N ILE A 70 -1.46 -9.87 2.66
CA ILE A 70 -1.74 -10.13 1.25
C ILE A 70 -2.91 -11.12 1.13
N ASP A 71 -3.75 -10.93 0.12
CA ASP A 71 -4.82 -11.88 -0.20
C ASP A 71 -4.37 -12.80 -1.34
N ILE A 72 -4.11 -14.05 -1.02
CA ILE A 72 -3.66 -15.06 -1.97
C ILE A 72 -4.90 -15.77 -2.52
N ALA A 73 -5.18 -15.58 -3.81
CA ALA A 73 -6.36 -16.17 -4.45
C ALA A 73 -6.26 -17.69 -4.48
N ALA A 74 -7.34 -18.34 -4.06
CA ALA A 74 -7.48 -19.79 -4.08
C ALA A 74 -8.96 -20.17 -4.05
N PRO A 75 -9.38 -21.24 -4.77
CA PRO A 75 -10.73 -21.75 -4.69
C PRO A 75 -11.14 -22.09 -3.25
N GLU A 76 -12.45 -22.01 -2.95
CA GLU A 76 -12.98 -22.49 -1.68
C GLU A 76 -12.66 -23.98 -1.49
N GLY A 77 -12.46 -24.39 -0.24
CA GLY A 77 -12.05 -25.76 0.09
C GLY A 77 -10.54 -26.03 -0.07
N THR A 78 -9.77 -25.14 -0.69
CA THR A 78 -8.31 -25.29 -0.84
C THR A 78 -7.64 -25.41 0.53
N PRO A 79 -6.82 -26.46 0.79
CA PRO A 79 -6.10 -26.60 2.04
C PRO A 79 -5.03 -25.52 2.24
N VAL A 80 -4.99 -24.93 3.44
CA VAL A 80 -4.05 -23.90 3.85
C VAL A 80 -3.09 -24.47 4.90
N TYR A 81 -1.81 -24.15 4.75
CA TYR A 81 -0.72 -24.67 5.57
C TYR A 81 0.05 -23.55 6.27
N PRO A 82 0.65 -23.81 7.44
CA PRO A 82 1.50 -22.82 8.07
C PRO A 82 2.78 -22.63 7.26
N VAL A 83 3.17 -21.37 7.05
CA VAL A 83 4.43 -21.00 6.39
C VAL A 83 5.64 -21.23 7.30
N ILE A 84 5.41 -21.34 8.62
CA ILE A 84 6.40 -21.71 9.64
C ILE A 84 5.77 -22.65 10.65
N SER A 85 6.60 -23.48 11.29
CA SER A 85 6.16 -24.31 12.41
C SER A 85 5.97 -23.46 13.67
N GLY A 86 4.96 -23.78 14.50
CA GLY A 86 4.69 -23.02 15.71
C GLY A 86 3.43 -23.44 16.44
N LYS A 87 3.00 -22.63 17.40
CA LYS A 87 1.81 -22.86 18.23
C LYS A 87 0.63 -22.05 17.73
N VAL A 88 -0.50 -22.70 17.53
CA VAL A 88 -1.76 -22.07 17.08
C VAL A 88 -2.40 -21.26 18.21
N ARG A 89 -2.95 -20.09 17.86
CA ARG A 89 -3.87 -19.30 18.65
C ARG A 89 -5.06 -18.91 17.77
N TYR A 90 -6.27 -19.10 18.27
CA TYR A 90 -7.46 -18.58 17.62
C TYR A 90 -7.51 -17.05 17.71
N ILE A 91 -7.91 -16.41 16.63
CA ILE A 91 -8.25 -14.98 16.56
C ILE A 91 -9.78 -14.89 16.64
N ASP A 92 -10.47 -15.64 15.78
CA ASP A 92 -11.91 -15.84 15.79
C ASP A 92 -12.26 -17.23 15.20
N GLU A 93 -13.49 -17.48 14.85
CA GLU A 93 -13.98 -18.76 14.29
C GLU A 93 -13.42 -19.09 12.89
N SER A 94 -12.97 -18.06 12.14
CA SER A 94 -12.47 -18.17 10.77
C SER A 94 -11.02 -17.72 10.62
N ALA A 95 -10.35 -17.41 11.73
CA ALA A 95 -9.00 -16.87 11.72
C ALA A 95 -8.14 -17.40 12.86
N ILE A 96 -6.90 -17.72 12.53
CA ILE A 96 -5.90 -18.20 13.48
C ILE A 96 -4.57 -17.50 13.30
N SER A 97 -3.76 -17.53 14.34
CA SER A 97 -2.35 -17.17 14.27
C SER A 97 -1.47 -18.37 14.59
N VAL A 98 -0.28 -18.41 13.97
CA VAL A 98 0.80 -19.34 14.30
C VAL A 98 1.96 -18.53 14.83
N LYS A 99 2.30 -18.75 16.10
CA LYS A 99 3.42 -18.07 16.76
C LYS A 99 4.64 -18.99 16.82
N THR A 100 5.78 -18.49 16.38
CA THR A 100 7.05 -19.19 16.51
C THR A 100 8.05 -18.38 17.33
N LYS A 101 9.00 -19.06 17.99
CA LYS A 101 10.05 -18.42 18.76
C LYS A 101 11.04 -17.73 17.80
N GLY A 102 11.31 -16.44 18.02
CA GLY A 102 12.33 -15.69 17.28
C GLY A 102 11.90 -15.13 15.92
N ARG A 103 10.71 -15.47 15.40
CA ARG A 103 10.29 -15.06 14.06
C ARG A 103 8.97 -14.27 13.97
N GLY A 104 8.25 -14.14 15.08
CA GLY A 104 7.01 -13.39 15.12
C GLY A 104 5.76 -14.27 14.99
N VAL A 105 4.71 -13.70 14.46
CA VAL A 105 3.37 -14.30 14.37
C VAL A 105 2.89 -14.19 12.93
N PHE A 106 2.37 -15.29 12.39
CA PHE A 106 1.68 -15.32 11.11
C PHE A 106 0.19 -15.53 11.34
N GLN A 107 -0.64 -14.70 10.72
CA GLN A 107 -2.10 -14.77 10.84
C GLN A 107 -2.70 -15.23 9.50
N TYR A 108 -3.69 -16.10 9.61
CA TYR A 108 -4.41 -16.69 8.48
C TYR A 108 -5.89 -16.46 8.70
N PHE A 109 -6.53 -15.75 7.76
CA PHE A 109 -7.96 -15.45 7.84
C PHE A 109 -8.70 -16.13 6.68
N HIS A 110 -10.02 -16.20 6.83
CA HIS A 110 -10.95 -16.78 5.86
C HIS A 110 -10.78 -18.30 5.74
N LEU A 111 -10.65 -18.97 6.90
CA LEU A 111 -10.50 -20.42 7.00
C LEU A 111 -11.72 -21.08 7.62
N LEU A 112 -12.09 -22.23 7.07
CA LEU A 112 -12.77 -23.27 7.85
C LEU A 112 -11.69 -23.98 8.67
N VAL A 113 -11.51 -23.57 9.93
CA VAL A 113 -10.39 -23.99 10.80
C VAL A 113 -10.49 -25.46 11.13
N LYS A 114 -9.36 -26.20 11.02
CA LYS A 114 -9.26 -27.65 11.30
C LYS A 114 -8.28 -28.01 12.42
N VAL A 115 -7.59 -27.03 12.98
CA VAL A 115 -6.64 -27.22 14.09
C VAL A 115 -7.24 -26.74 15.40
N ARG A 116 -6.66 -27.17 16.55
CA ARG A 116 -7.12 -26.78 17.88
C ARG A 116 -6.30 -25.58 18.40
N ASN A 117 -6.94 -24.75 19.20
CA ASN A 117 -6.20 -23.69 19.93
C ASN A 117 -5.11 -24.32 20.80
N GLY A 118 -3.89 -23.80 20.74
CA GLY A 118 -2.74 -24.33 21.45
C GLY A 118 -2.00 -25.49 20.77
N GLN A 119 -2.54 -26.05 19.67
CA GLN A 119 -1.91 -27.13 18.91
C GLN A 119 -0.56 -26.66 18.33
N HIS A 120 0.44 -27.55 18.36
CA HIS A 120 1.67 -27.34 17.60
C HIS A 120 1.50 -27.81 16.16
N VAL A 121 1.88 -26.96 15.20
CA VAL A 121 1.74 -27.23 13.75
C VAL A 121 3.08 -27.18 13.06
N ILE A 122 3.23 -27.93 11.98
CA ILE A 122 4.48 -28.08 11.21
C ILE A 122 4.29 -27.44 9.86
N ALA A 123 5.23 -26.54 9.49
CA ALA A 123 5.26 -25.86 8.21
C ALA A 123 5.10 -26.81 7.02
N GLY A 124 4.23 -26.49 6.09
CA GLY A 124 3.98 -27.26 4.87
C GLY A 124 3.43 -28.69 5.09
N LYS A 125 3.17 -29.10 6.35
CA LYS A 125 2.65 -30.45 6.66
C LYS A 125 1.27 -30.42 7.28
N THR A 126 1.03 -29.59 8.29
CA THR A 126 -0.25 -29.54 9.01
C THR A 126 -1.26 -28.71 8.23
N VAL A 127 -2.41 -29.25 7.93
CA VAL A 127 -3.54 -28.47 7.36
C VAL A 127 -4.14 -27.62 8.48
N LEU A 128 -4.00 -26.29 8.38
CA LEU A 128 -4.60 -25.31 9.31
C LEU A 128 -6.12 -25.25 9.19
N GLY A 129 -6.59 -25.37 7.97
CA GLY A 129 -7.98 -25.27 7.57
C GLY A 129 -8.09 -25.28 6.05
N THR A 130 -9.28 -24.95 5.56
CA THR A 130 -9.52 -24.78 4.12
C THR A 130 -10.09 -23.39 3.87
N VAL A 131 -9.83 -22.82 2.67
CA VAL A 131 -10.38 -21.54 2.25
C VAL A 131 -11.90 -21.57 2.42
N LEU A 132 -12.42 -20.59 3.17
CA LEU A 132 -13.83 -20.49 3.52
C LEU A 132 -14.67 -20.13 2.30
N ARG A 133 -15.88 -20.68 2.25
CA ARG A 133 -16.85 -20.39 1.19
C ARG A 133 -17.10 -18.87 1.06
N ALA A 134 -17.30 -18.44 -0.19
CA ALA A 134 -17.55 -17.04 -0.59
C ALA A 134 -16.36 -16.06 -0.45
N TYR A 135 -15.21 -16.52 0.04
CA TYR A 135 -14.02 -15.64 0.11
C TYR A 135 -13.08 -15.79 -1.08
N GLY A 136 -12.86 -17.03 -1.57
CA GLY A 136 -12.01 -17.29 -2.74
C GLY A 136 -10.55 -16.90 -2.55
N HIS A 137 -10.07 -16.81 -1.29
CA HIS A 137 -8.68 -16.48 -0.95
C HIS A 137 -8.36 -16.82 0.50
N VAL A 138 -7.08 -16.90 0.80
CA VAL A 138 -6.55 -16.81 2.17
C VAL A 138 -5.85 -15.47 2.35
N HIS A 139 -6.18 -14.75 3.43
CA HIS A 139 -5.43 -13.57 3.85
C HIS A 139 -4.28 -14.00 4.76
N LEU A 140 -3.07 -13.57 4.43
CA LEU A 140 -1.85 -13.83 5.19
C LEU A 140 -1.26 -12.53 5.70
N SER A 141 -1.16 -12.38 7.04
CA SER A 141 -0.42 -11.30 7.69
C SER A 141 0.82 -11.81 8.40
N GLU A 142 1.86 -11.00 8.46
CA GLU A 142 3.06 -11.23 9.25
C GLU A 142 3.22 -10.12 10.28
N ILE A 143 3.48 -10.50 11.56
CA ILE A 143 3.68 -9.56 12.67
C ILE A 143 5.05 -9.81 13.29
N ARG A 144 5.92 -8.80 13.31
CA ARG A 144 7.24 -8.82 13.93
C ARG A 144 7.34 -7.66 14.92
N GLY A 145 7.74 -7.93 16.17
CA GLY A 145 7.88 -6.89 17.19
C GLY A 145 6.65 -6.02 17.41
N GLY A 146 5.44 -6.60 17.24
CA GLY A 146 4.16 -5.88 17.37
C GLY A 146 3.78 -5.02 16.16
N ARG A 147 4.57 -5.01 15.09
CA ARG A 147 4.27 -4.30 13.83
C ARG A 147 3.91 -5.30 12.74
N VAL A 148 2.98 -4.91 11.89
CA VAL A 148 2.63 -5.66 10.69
C VAL A 148 3.71 -5.42 9.62
N TRP A 149 4.19 -6.51 9.03
CA TRP A 149 5.23 -6.49 7.99
C TRP A 149 4.68 -6.96 6.66
N ASN A 150 5.20 -6.39 5.58
CA ASN A 150 4.82 -6.81 4.24
C ASN A 150 5.35 -8.23 3.96
N PRO A 151 4.46 -9.22 3.74
CA PRO A 151 4.88 -10.59 3.44
C PRO A 151 5.70 -10.74 2.15
N LEU A 152 5.64 -9.75 1.24
CA LEU A 152 6.39 -9.72 -0.03
C LEU A 152 7.77 -9.07 0.11
N ALA A 153 8.10 -8.50 1.28
CA ALA A 153 9.41 -7.90 1.54
C ALA A 153 10.53 -8.95 1.46
N ARG A 154 11.78 -8.48 1.32
CA ARG A 154 12.94 -9.36 1.31
C ARG A 154 13.00 -10.24 2.56
N GLY A 155 13.15 -11.56 2.37
CA GLY A 155 13.07 -12.55 3.44
C GLY A 155 11.64 -12.93 3.85
N GLY A 156 10.64 -12.46 3.11
CA GLY A 156 9.23 -12.88 3.22
C GLY A 156 8.93 -14.15 2.42
N ILE A 157 7.73 -14.17 1.82
CA ILE A 157 7.28 -15.32 1.02
C ILE A 157 8.13 -15.51 -0.25
N ALA A 158 8.47 -16.75 -0.58
CA ALA A 158 9.24 -17.07 -1.78
C ALA A 158 8.83 -18.43 -2.38
N PRO A 159 8.95 -18.56 -3.73
CA PRO A 159 9.36 -17.52 -4.69
C PRO A 159 8.28 -16.44 -4.88
N TYR A 160 8.69 -15.21 -5.11
CA TYR A 160 7.83 -14.13 -5.57
C TYR A 160 8.56 -13.39 -6.68
N ARG A 161 7.97 -13.36 -7.87
CA ARG A 161 8.47 -12.69 -9.05
C ARG A 161 7.41 -11.72 -9.54
N ASP A 162 7.85 -10.53 -9.92
CA ASP A 162 7.00 -9.49 -10.47
C ASP A 162 7.75 -8.79 -11.59
N HIS A 163 7.10 -8.69 -12.74
CA HIS A 163 7.60 -7.99 -13.93
C HIS A 163 6.55 -6.99 -14.44
N THR A 164 5.44 -6.83 -13.70
CA THR A 164 4.47 -5.79 -13.98
C THR A 164 5.05 -4.43 -13.59
N VAL A 165 4.66 -3.41 -14.32
CA VAL A 165 5.12 -2.05 -14.05
C VAL A 165 3.94 -1.25 -13.50
N PRO A 166 4.00 -0.78 -12.26
CA PRO A 166 2.93 0.05 -11.69
C PRO A 166 2.78 1.34 -12.50
N GLN A 167 1.58 1.90 -12.52
CA GLN A 167 1.23 3.03 -13.38
C GLN A 167 0.73 4.22 -12.56
N VAL A 168 1.20 5.41 -12.92
CA VAL A 168 0.57 6.67 -12.53
C VAL A 168 -0.56 6.93 -13.52
N ARG A 169 -1.80 6.86 -13.07
CA ARG A 169 -3.00 7.01 -13.92
C ARG A 169 -3.38 8.46 -14.15
N ALA A 170 -3.20 9.28 -13.12
CA ALA A 170 -3.46 10.72 -13.20
C ALA A 170 -2.76 11.46 -12.06
N ILE A 171 -2.42 12.71 -12.29
CA ILE A 171 -2.00 13.68 -11.26
C ILE A 171 -3.01 14.82 -11.30
N ASN A 172 -3.50 15.24 -10.14
CA ASN A 172 -4.54 16.24 -10.03
C ASN A 172 -4.17 17.31 -9.01
N VAL A 173 -4.39 18.56 -9.36
CA VAL A 173 -4.47 19.68 -8.42
C VAL A 173 -5.95 19.96 -8.17
N ARG A 174 -6.37 19.93 -6.91
CA ARG A 174 -7.78 20.08 -6.50
C ARG A 174 -7.93 21.25 -5.56
N PRO A 175 -9.05 21.99 -5.58
CA PRO A 175 -9.40 22.86 -4.46
C PRO A 175 -9.41 22.03 -3.16
N ALA A 176 -8.92 22.61 -2.07
CA ALA A 176 -8.91 21.90 -0.77
C ALA A 176 -10.34 21.46 -0.38
N GLY A 177 -10.46 20.18 -0.01
CA GLY A 177 -11.75 19.56 0.31
C GLY A 177 -12.58 19.08 -0.89
N SER A 178 -12.20 19.41 -2.14
CA SER A 178 -12.87 18.95 -3.34
C SER A 178 -12.44 17.52 -3.72
N LEU A 179 -13.36 16.76 -4.33
CA LEU A 179 -13.06 15.50 -5.00
C LEU A 179 -12.68 15.70 -6.46
N LEU A 180 -13.01 16.85 -7.03
CA LEU A 180 -12.78 17.18 -8.43
C LEU A 180 -11.53 18.05 -8.58
N PRO A 181 -10.75 17.88 -9.65
CA PRO A 181 -9.65 18.77 -9.97
C PRO A 181 -10.16 20.16 -10.37
N PHE A 182 -9.27 21.11 -10.51
CA PHE A 182 -9.57 22.35 -11.22
C PHE A 182 -9.88 22.05 -12.70
N ASP A 183 -10.81 22.79 -13.27
CA ASP A 183 -11.15 22.68 -14.69
C ASP A 183 -10.07 23.28 -15.61
N SER A 184 -9.18 24.09 -15.05
CA SER A 184 -8.08 24.72 -15.77
C SER A 184 -6.73 24.33 -15.22
N ALA A 185 -5.69 24.45 -16.05
CA ALA A 185 -4.31 24.28 -15.62
C ALA A 185 -3.80 25.46 -14.73
N THR A 186 -4.64 26.48 -14.50
CA THR A 186 -4.33 27.62 -13.63
C THR A 186 -5.00 27.45 -12.28
N VAL A 187 -4.23 27.52 -11.22
CA VAL A 187 -4.68 27.26 -9.84
C VAL A 187 -4.31 28.42 -8.91
N CYS A 188 -5.11 28.58 -7.87
CA CYS A 188 -4.90 29.55 -6.82
C CYS A 188 -5.60 29.15 -5.52
N GLY A 189 -5.24 29.77 -4.39
CA GLY A 189 -5.83 29.51 -3.09
C GLY A 189 -5.27 28.25 -2.42
N THR A 190 -6.06 27.62 -1.57
CA THR A 190 -5.64 26.40 -0.89
C THR A 190 -5.97 25.17 -1.74
N VAL A 191 -4.96 24.36 -2.06
CA VAL A 191 -5.08 23.20 -2.95
C VAL A 191 -4.62 21.91 -2.29
N SER A 192 -5.05 20.80 -2.85
CA SER A 192 -4.52 19.46 -2.55
C SER A 192 -3.93 18.86 -3.82
N LEU A 193 -2.76 18.24 -3.69
CA LEU A 193 -2.06 17.53 -4.76
C LEU A 193 -2.32 16.04 -4.58
N VAL A 194 -2.84 15.38 -5.60
CA VAL A 194 -3.30 13.99 -5.54
C VAL A 194 -2.83 13.22 -6.75
N ALA A 195 -2.30 12.02 -6.56
CA ALA A 195 -2.02 11.08 -7.64
C ALA A 195 -2.97 9.89 -7.60
N ALA A 196 -3.49 9.50 -8.75
CA ALA A 196 -4.11 8.20 -8.95
C ALA A 196 -3.03 7.25 -9.46
N ALA A 197 -2.83 6.12 -8.78
CA ALA A 197 -1.83 5.14 -9.18
C ALA A 197 -2.24 3.74 -8.75
N ASP A 198 -1.85 2.77 -9.53
CA ASP A 198 -2.09 1.35 -9.26
C ASP A 198 -1.01 0.47 -9.90
N ASP A 199 -1.04 -0.79 -9.51
CA ASP A 199 -0.24 -1.87 -10.05
C ASP A 199 -1.16 -2.99 -10.55
N ALA A 200 -0.63 -3.88 -11.36
CA ALA A 200 -1.32 -5.07 -11.82
C ALA A 200 -0.79 -6.30 -11.08
N ALA A 201 -1.65 -7.30 -10.91
CA ALA A 201 -1.22 -8.56 -10.32
C ALA A 201 -0.18 -9.25 -11.25
N PRO A 202 0.97 -9.74 -10.72
CA PRO A 202 2.01 -10.38 -11.52
C PRO A 202 1.59 -11.73 -12.11
N MET A 203 0.48 -12.27 -11.64
CA MET A 203 -0.17 -13.49 -12.16
C MET A 203 -1.67 -13.25 -12.29
N ALA A 204 -2.28 -13.85 -13.31
CA ALA A 204 -3.72 -13.76 -13.52
C ALA A 204 -4.49 -14.20 -12.26
N VAL A 205 -5.31 -13.31 -11.73
CA VAL A 205 -6.20 -13.58 -10.60
C VAL A 205 -7.49 -14.16 -11.15
N PRO A 206 -7.93 -15.35 -10.68
CA PRO A 206 -9.16 -15.95 -11.15
C PRO A 206 -10.41 -15.28 -10.56
N GLY A 207 -11.53 -15.42 -11.29
CA GLY A 207 -12.85 -15.02 -10.80
C GLY A 207 -13.12 -13.52 -10.84
N LEU A 208 -13.94 -13.04 -9.91
CA LEU A 208 -14.48 -11.67 -9.89
C LEU A 208 -13.43 -10.56 -9.72
N PHE A 209 -12.25 -10.91 -9.25
CA PHE A 209 -11.15 -9.96 -9.03
C PHE A 209 -10.12 -9.97 -10.17
N ALA A 210 -10.43 -10.61 -11.29
CA ALA A 210 -9.55 -10.62 -12.46
C ALA A 210 -9.31 -9.20 -12.98
N GLY A 211 -8.04 -8.81 -13.12
CA GLY A 211 -7.66 -7.49 -13.61
C GLY A 211 -7.92 -6.32 -12.65
N PHE A 212 -8.27 -6.57 -11.39
CA PHE A 212 -8.43 -5.51 -10.39
C PHE A 212 -7.07 -4.93 -9.98
N PRO A 213 -7.01 -3.60 -9.74
CA PRO A 213 -5.78 -2.93 -9.38
C PRO A 213 -5.27 -3.35 -7.99
N LEU A 214 -3.95 -3.27 -7.81
CA LEU A 214 -3.24 -3.41 -6.55
C LEU A 214 -2.55 -2.09 -6.19
N SER A 215 -2.23 -1.87 -4.91
CA SER A 215 -1.39 -0.74 -4.51
C SER A 215 0.05 -0.96 -4.95
N PRO A 216 0.72 0.05 -5.55
CA PRO A 216 2.17 0.10 -5.61
C PRO A 216 2.79 0.02 -4.21
N ALA A 217 4.02 -0.46 -4.12
CA ALA A 217 4.72 -0.55 -2.84
C ALA A 217 5.32 0.77 -2.37
N LEU A 218 5.65 1.66 -3.30
CA LEU A 218 6.23 2.98 -3.03
C LEU A 218 5.65 4.00 -4.00
N ILE A 219 5.25 5.15 -3.47
CA ILE A 219 4.89 6.34 -4.23
C ILE A 219 5.73 7.49 -3.71
N THR A 220 6.52 8.13 -4.59
CA THR A 220 7.28 9.34 -4.28
C THR A 220 6.86 10.48 -5.22
N TRP A 221 7.14 11.72 -4.80
CA TRP A 221 6.78 12.88 -5.60
C TRP A 221 7.75 14.03 -5.41
N SER A 222 7.79 14.89 -6.42
CA SER A 222 8.57 16.12 -6.43
C SER A 222 7.70 17.27 -6.89
N LEU A 223 8.03 18.48 -6.45
CA LEU A 223 7.42 19.74 -6.90
C LEU A 223 8.51 20.76 -7.21
N ALA A 224 8.53 21.27 -8.41
CA ALA A 224 9.48 22.27 -8.83
C ALA A 224 8.79 23.40 -9.60
N ARG A 225 9.34 24.63 -9.54
CA ARG A 225 9.03 25.68 -10.49
C ARG A 225 9.80 25.40 -11.78
N VAL A 226 9.13 25.42 -12.92
CA VAL A 226 9.78 25.18 -14.21
C VAL A 226 10.86 26.23 -14.47
N GLY A 227 12.08 25.73 -14.71
CA GLY A 227 13.26 26.60 -14.86
C GLY A 227 13.74 27.28 -13.58
N GLY A 228 13.32 26.81 -12.39
CA GLY A 228 13.62 27.44 -11.11
C GLY A 228 13.86 26.45 -9.97
N ILE A 229 13.34 26.78 -8.80
CA ILE A 229 13.59 26.09 -7.53
C ILE A 229 12.78 24.79 -7.44
N THR A 230 13.40 23.75 -6.90
CA THR A 230 12.72 22.55 -6.42
C THR A 230 12.27 22.76 -4.97
N TYR A 231 10.98 22.63 -4.69
CA TYR A 231 10.39 22.80 -3.36
C TYR A 231 10.26 21.47 -2.62
N VAL A 232 9.99 20.41 -3.34
CA VAL A 232 9.88 19.04 -2.83
C VAL A 232 10.70 18.14 -3.76
N ASN A 233 11.51 17.24 -3.19
CA ASN A 233 12.36 16.36 -3.99
C ASN A 233 12.26 14.93 -3.49
N ASP A 234 11.64 14.05 -4.29
CA ASP A 234 11.50 12.61 -4.10
C ASP A 234 11.01 12.19 -2.70
N VAL A 235 9.98 12.88 -2.20
CA VAL A 235 9.41 12.62 -0.87
C VAL A 235 8.37 11.51 -0.95
N PRO A 236 8.37 10.51 -0.03
CA PRO A 236 7.35 9.46 -0.02
C PRO A 236 5.95 10.02 0.33
N ALA A 237 4.99 9.78 -0.54
CA ALA A 237 3.56 9.92 -0.26
C ALA A 237 2.99 8.63 0.38
N ALA A 238 3.50 7.47 -0.03
CA ALA A 238 3.21 6.17 0.58
C ALA A 238 4.43 5.24 0.46
N ASP A 239 4.73 4.50 1.53
CA ASP A 239 5.76 3.47 1.55
C ASP A 239 5.24 2.22 2.28
N PHE A 240 4.86 1.22 1.51
CA PHE A 240 4.34 -0.06 1.97
C PHE A 240 5.36 -1.20 1.82
N ARG A 241 6.62 -0.89 1.51
CA ARG A 241 7.66 -1.90 1.26
C ARG A 241 7.97 -2.77 2.47
N THR A 242 7.77 -2.24 3.67
CA THR A 242 8.07 -2.97 4.92
C THR A 242 6.92 -3.01 5.90
N THR A 243 6.35 -1.87 6.25
CA THR A 243 5.27 -1.73 7.26
C THR A 243 4.20 -0.78 6.74
N ILE A 244 3.06 -0.74 7.41
CA ILE A 244 1.98 0.21 7.14
C ILE A 244 1.83 1.21 8.28
N PRO A 245 1.36 2.43 7.99
CA PRO A 245 0.97 3.39 9.02
C PRO A 245 -0.21 2.87 9.87
N ALA A 246 -0.38 3.44 11.07
CA ALA A 246 -1.60 3.18 11.84
C ALA A 246 -2.84 3.72 11.10
N SER A 247 -3.98 3.04 11.25
CA SER A 247 -5.21 3.34 10.51
C SER A 247 -5.71 4.79 10.68
N ARG A 248 -5.41 5.46 11.81
CA ARG A 248 -5.71 6.88 11.98
C ARG A 248 -5.07 7.79 10.94
N TYR A 249 -4.03 7.34 10.26
CA TYR A 249 -3.35 8.06 9.17
C TYR A 249 -3.85 7.65 7.77
N PHE A 250 -4.95 6.91 7.68
CA PHE A 250 -5.48 6.43 6.39
C PHE A 250 -5.66 7.61 5.41
N TRP A 251 -6.34 8.67 5.84
CA TRP A 251 -6.61 9.84 5.00
C TRP A 251 -5.43 10.83 4.88
N SER A 252 -4.32 10.58 5.52
CA SER A 252 -3.06 11.28 5.22
C SER A 252 -2.26 10.60 4.09
N VAL A 253 -2.48 9.33 3.85
CA VAL A 253 -1.87 8.56 2.77
C VAL A 253 -2.79 8.49 1.56
N TYR A 254 -4.03 8.02 1.77
CA TYR A 254 -5.04 7.99 0.72
C TYR A 254 -5.83 9.29 0.68
N ALA A 255 -6.07 9.80 -0.52
CA ALA A 255 -6.94 10.96 -0.72
C ALA A 255 -8.42 10.54 -0.70
N ARG A 256 -9.29 11.47 -0.29
CA ARG A 256 -10.74 11.30 -0.40
C ARG A 256 -11.14 10.95 -1.83
N GLY A 257 -12.06 10.02 -1.96
CA GLY A 257 -12.44 9.40 -3.21
C GLY A 257 -11.73 8.06 -3.49
N SER A 258 -10.80 7.63 -2.63
CA SER A 258 -10.25 6.26 -2.67
C SER A 258 -11.27 5.26 -2.15
N TYR A 259 -11.33 4.10 -2.79
CA TYR A 259 -12.09 2.95 -2.31
C TYR A 259 -11.43 1.64 -2.76
N GLN A 260 -11.69 0.59 -1.98
CA GLN A 260 -11.14 -0.76 -2.21
C GLN A 260 -11.75 -1.45 -3.43
N ASN A 261 -11.10 -2.51 -3.89
CA ASN A 261 -11.68 -3.48 -4.81
C ASN A 261 -12.97 -4.09 -4.21
N ALA A 262 -14.01 -4.28 -5.02
CA ALA A 262 -15.32 -4.74 -4.56
C ALA A 262 -15.81 -3.96 -3.33
N PRO A 263 -16.01 -2.64 -3.46
CA PRO A 263 -16.28 -1.76 -2.33
C PRO A 263 -17.59 -2.12 -1.64
N ARG A 264 -17.65 -1.84 -0.33
CA ARG A 264 -18.87 -1.94 0.44
C ARG A 264 -19.33 -0.53 0.81
N PHE A 265 -20.49 -0.13 0.28
CA PHE A 265 -21.16 1.12 0.63
C PHE A 265 -22.38 0.79 1.49
N SER A 266 -22.42 1.26 2.72
CA SER A 266 -23.45 0.89 3.69
C SER A 266 -23.53 -0.63 3.83
N ASN A 267 -24.70 -1.23 3.62
CA ASN A 267 -24.90 -2.69 3.67
C ASN A 267 -24.81 -3.36 2.28
N ARG A 268 -24.53 -2.60 1.23
CA ARG A 268 -24.41 -3.11 -0.13
C ARG A 268 -22.96 -3.35 -0.49
N GLN A 269 -22.70 -4.40 -1.24
CA GLN A 269 -21.39 -4.69 -1.81
C GLN A 269 -21.46 -4.63 -3.33
N TYR A 270 -20.47 -3.96 -3.93
CA TYR A 270 -20.33 -3.82 -5.36
C TYR A 270 -19.06 -4.52 -5.81
N PHE A 271 -19.16 -5.27 -6.90
CA PHE A 271 -18.01 -5.90 -7.55
C PHE A 271 -17.48 -4.97 -8.63
N MET A 272 -16.57 -4.09 -8.23
CA MET A 272 -15.94 -3.15 -9.15
C MET A 272 -14.48 -2.94 -8.76
N PRO A 273 -13.62 -2.58 -9.73
CA PRO A 273 -12.24 -2.22 -9.47
C PRO A 273 -12.15 -1.06 -8.49
N GLY A 274 -11.19 -1.12 -7.61
CA GLY A 274 -10.90 -0.06 -6.66
C GLY A 274 -10.37 1.21 -7.37
N ARG A 275 -10.36 2.31 -6.64
CA ARG A 275 -9.73 3.55 -7.03
C ARG A 275 -8.76 3.98 -5.93
N PHE A 276 -7.47 4.02 -6.25
CA PHE A 276 -6.41 4.30 -5.30
C PHE A 276 -5.84 5.69 -5.61
N LEU A 277 -6.18 6.64 -4.75
CA LEU A 277 -5.77 8.03 -4.83
C LEU A 277 -4.85 8.33 -3.66
N TYR A 278 -3.66 8.82 -3.92
CA TYR A 278 -2.65 9.11 -2.90
C TYR A 278 -2.52 10.61 -2.68
N ASN A 279 -2.50 11.02 -1.42
CA ASN A 279 -2.17 12.39 -1.06
C ASN A 279 -0.68 12.63 -1.25
N LEU A 280 -0.34 13.52 -2.17
CA LEU A 280 1.01 14.05 -2.30
C LEU A 280 1.21 15.18 -1.28
N ALA A 281 0.29 16.15 -1.26
CA ALA A 281 0.20 17.18 -0.26
C ALA A 281 -1.24 17.65 -0.07
N SER A 282 -1.61 18.01 1.16
CA SER A 282 -2.93 18.55 1.50
C SER A 282 -2.81 19.95 2.02
N PHE A 283 -3.80 20.80 1.71
CA PHE A 283 -3.90 22.18 2.19
C PHE A 283 -2.69 23.06 1.86
N VAL A 284 -2.13 22.91 0.65
CA VAL A 284 -1.05 23.77 0.14
C VAL A 284 -1.62 25.13 -0.19
N ASP A 285 -1.11 26.18 0.46
CA ASP A 285 -1.47 27.57 0.14
C ASP A 285 -0.61 28.07 -1.02
N THR A 286 -1.22 28.26 -2.17
CA THR A 286 -0.51 28.74 -3.37
C THR A 286 0.10 30.12 -3.20
N ARG A 287 -0.39 30.95 -2.26
CA ARG A 287 0.16 32.27 -1.95
C ARG A 287 1.57 32.21 -1.39
N SER A 288 1.98 31.05 -0.86
CA SER A 288 3.36 30.80 -0.42
C SER A 288 4.33 30.55 -1.58
N TYR A 289 3.83 30.53 -2.82
CA TYR A 289 4.60 30.25 -4.02
C TYR A 289 4.51 31.43 -4.99
N PRO A 290 5.63 31.88 -5.61
CA PRO A 290 5.59 32.90 -6.67
C PRO A 290 4.70 32.46 -7.82
N ASN A 291 4.02 33.42 -8.46
CA ASN A 291 3.28 33.14 -9.70
C ASN A 291 4.21 32.51 -10.76
N GLY A 292 3.72 31.54 -11.50
CA GLY A 292 4.53 30.88 -12.53
C GLY A 292 4.08 29.45 -12.83
N LEU A 293 4.84 28.79 -13.67
CA LEU A 293 4.62 27.40 -14.08
C LEU A 293 5.33 26.46 -13.11
N TYR A 294 4.63 25.44 -12.64
CA TYR A 294 5.11 24.41 -11.74
C TYR A 294 4.92 23.02 -12.35
N GLU A 295 5.75 22.10 -11.93
CA GLU A 295 5.65 20.69 -12.31
C GLU A 295 5.62 19.81 -11.07
N ILE A 296 4.66 18.89 -11.04
CA ILE A 296 4.60 17.76 -10.10
C ILE A 296 5.07 16.55 -10.86
N ALA A 297 6.14 15.89 -10.41
CA ALA A 297 6.54 14.58 -10.87
C ALA A 297 6.16 13.54 -9.82
N VAL A 298 5.58 12.42 -10.25
CA VAL A 298 5.19 11.30 -9.38
C VAL A 298 5.79 10.03 -9.92
N ARG A 299 6.55 9.33 -9.06
CA ARG A 299 7.12 8.03 -9.34
C ARG A 299 6.45 6.98 -8.50
N VAL A 300 6.14 5.82 -9.10
CA VAL A 300 5.60 4.65 -8.43
C VAL A 300 6.51 3.45 -8.65
N ALA A 301 6.62 2.59 -7.63
CA ALA A 301 7.41 1.37 -7.72
C ALA A 301 6.72 0.21 -6.98
N ASP A 302 6.91 -1.01 -7.48
CA ASP A 302 6.48 -2.25 -6.84
C ASP A 302 7.52 -2.80 -5.85
N MET A 303 7.27 -4.01 -5.33
CA MET A 303 8.16 -4.71 -4.39
C MET A 303 9.44 -5.26 -5.05
N ARG A 304 9.54 -5.29 -6.37
CA ARG A 304 10.69 -5.79 -7.14
C ARG A 304 11.47 -4.67 -7.82
N GLY A 305 10.99 -3.42 -7.69
CA GLY A 305 11.65 -2.22 -8.22
C GLY A 305 11.23 -1.87 -9.65
N ASN A 306 10.24 -2.59 -10.24
CA ASN A 306 9.62 -2.11 -11.45
C ASN A 306 8.97 -0.77 -11.16
N SER A 307 9.15 0.23 -12.01
CA SER A 307 8.69 1.58 -11.73
C SER A 307 8.31 2.34 -12.97
N SER A 308 7.39 3.29 -12.81
CA SER A 308 7.06 4.30 -13.81
C SER A 308 6.97 5.67 -13.17
N GLU A 309 6.96 6.70 -14.00
CA GLU A 309 6.88 8.09 -13.60
C GLU A 309 5.94 8.84 -14.54
N ALA A 310 5.25 9.85 -14.03
CA ALA A 310 4.48 10.81 -14.80
C ALA A 310 4.63 12.20 -14.18
N ALA A 311 4.41 13.23 -15.00
CA ALA A 311 4.46 14.60 -14.54
C ALA A 311 3.21 15.38 -15.00
N LEU A 312 2.85 16.40 -14.21
CA LEU A 312 1.80 17.36 -14.52
C LEU A 312 2.34 18.76 -14.34
N GLN A 313 2.21 19.61 -15.37
CA GLN A 313 2.45 21.03 -15.26
C GLN A 313 1.15 21.79 -14.97
N PHE A 314 1.25 22.80 -14.09
CA PHE A 314 0.17 23.70 -13.74
C PHE A 314 0.69 25.10 -13.44
N LYS A 315 -0.13 26.12 -13.63
CA LYS A 315 0.23 27.50 -13.39
C LYS A 315 -0.33 27.97 -12.05
N VAL A 316 0.51 28.51 -11.17
CA VAL A 316 0.07 29.25 -10.00
C VAL A 316 -0.12 30.72 -10.40
N GLU A 317 -1.31 31.25 -10.14
CA GLU A 317 -1.66 32.63 -10.46
C GLU A 317 -2.45 33.26 -9.31
N ASN A 318 -1.71 33.74 -8.30
CA ASN A 318 -2.27 34.45 -7.17
C ASN A 318 -2.54 35.90 -7.59
N ARG A 319 -3.75 36.41 -7.41
CA ARG A 319 -4.09 37.81 -7.67
C ARG A 319 -3.61 38.69 -6.52
N SER A 320 -3.07 39.84 -6.85
CA SER A 320 -2.75 40.90 -5.90
C SER A 320 -4.01 41.73 -5.62
N GLY A 321 -4.47 41.79 -4.35
CA GLY A 321 -5.61 42.59 -3.90
C GLY A 321 -6.60 41.85 -3.03
N SER A 322 -7.46 42.56 -2.32
CA SER A 322 -8.45 42.03 -1.37
C SER A 322 -9.63 41.28 -2.02
N GLU A 323 -9.57 41.01 -3.31
CA GLU A 323 -10.58 40.20 -3.97
C GLU A 323 -10.30 38.72 -3.66
N THR A 324 -11.17 38.13 -2.84
CA THR A 324 -11.27 36.72 -2.51
C THR A 324 -11.65 35.86 -3.72
N GLY A 325 -11.19 36.21 -4.90
CA GLY A 325 -11.65 35.71 -6.19
C GLY A 325 -10.78 34.61 -6.82
N CYS A 326 -10.30 33.64 -6.04
CA CYS A 326 -10.06 32.31 -6.56
C CYS A 326 -11.39 31.53 -6.41
N SER A 327 -12.39 31.89 -7.20
CA SER A 327 -13.55 31.01 -7.32
C SER A 327 -13.10 29.75 -8.06
N PRO A 328 -13.11 28.57 -7.42
CA PRO A 328 -13.16 27.34 -8.20
C PRO A 328 -14.43 27.46 -9.04
N GLN A 329 -14.30 27.47 -10.35
CA GLN A 329 -15.48 27.24 -11.17
C GLN A 329 -15.96 25.84 -10.82
N VAL A 330 -17.01 25.78 -10.01
CA VAL A 330 -17.77 24.56 -9.82
C VAL A 330 -18.33 24.24 -11.19
N PRO A 331 -18.07 23.05 -11.78
CA PRO A 331 -18.69 22.69 -13.04
C PRO A 331 -20.19 22.93 -12.90
N SER A 332 -20.76 23.74 -13.77
CA SER A 332 -22.21 23.85 -13.87
C SER A 332 -22.72 22.43 -14.09
N SER A 333 -23.56 21.93 -13.20
CA SER A 333 -24.26 20.67 -13.35
C SER A 333 -24.82 20.61 -14.77
N ALA A 334 -24.23 19.77 -15.61
CA ALA A 334 -24.85 19.41 -16.88
C ALA A 334 -26.14 18.65 -16.58
N PRO A 335 -27.20 18.84 -17.38
CA PRO A 335 -28.55 18.37 -17.16
C PRO A 335 -28.69 16.86 -17.04
#